data_a8fa9a0d613d696fe373be88bd39cfc9
#
_entry.id   a8fa9a0d613d696fe373be88bd39cfc9
#
_cell.length_a   1.000
_cell.length_b   1.000
_cell.length_c   1.000
_cell.angle_alpha   90.00
_cell.angle_beta   90.00
_cell.angle_gamma   90.00
#
_symmetry.space_group_name_H-M   'P 1'
#
loop_
_entity.id
_entity.type
_entity.pdbx_description
1 polymer ?
#
loop_
_entity_poly.entity_id
_entity_poly.type
_entity_poly.pdbx_seq_one_letter_code
_entity_poly.pdbx_strand_id
1 'polypeptide(L)'
;YQSEDSPLKFGHDDSKRYSLRVKNEVKVLENLLFHSNISYTAHDHDFSSAIGTALAWGYRQPPWAPLYTPSGKFYSWQGYGNPAQELEEGGNTLYANAITTFNFALDWNILPELKISGQAILRRQVNDDTTNGGKYAQWNWDDSLNRYNTTENWASRAFSKQWYRNYNVYAEYHKLFAEKHDLKVMAGAQHEEFSYDTFSATRKNFTSDNFNLALGSSKDQETGAATWAETLRSVYGRLSYVYNDRYIVEINGRYDGTSRFAPGHRWGLFTGYSAA
;
A
#
# COMPACT_ATOMS: atom_id res chain seq x y z
N TYR A 1 -0.27 -16.87 -8.42
CA TYR A 1 -1.48 -16.97 -7.63
C TYR A 1 -1.14 -17.49 -6.24
N GLN A 2 -1.72 -16.91 -5.22
CA GLN A 2 -1.64 -17.32 -3.84
C GLN A 2 -3.05 -17.28 -3.26
N SER A 3 -3.46 -18.30 -2.53
CA SER A 3 -4.71 -18.34 -1.77
C SER A 3 -4.39 -18.85 -0.38
N GLU A 4 -4.95 -18.19 0.62
CA GLU A 4 -4.85 -18.58 2.02
C GLU A 4 -6.27 -18.61 2.56
N ASP A 5 -6.66 -19.75 3.13
CA ASP A 5 -7.97 -19.95 3.73
C ASP A 5 -7.87 -19.74 5.25
N SER A 6 -8.98 -19.39 5.85
CA SER A 6 -9.08 -19.11 7.28
C SER A 6 -8.64 -20.28 8.16
N PRO A 7 -7.77 -20.06 9.14
CA PRO A 7 -7.53 -21.04 10.21
C PRO A 7 -8.65 -21.07 11.28
N LEU A 8 -9.60 -20.15 11.18
CA LEU A 8 -10.67 -19.99 12.17
C LEU A 8 -11.76 -21.05 11.97
N LYS A 9 -12.27 -21.59 13.06
CA LYS A 9 -13.41 -22.53 13.03
C LYS A 9 -14.73 -21.84 12.71
N PHE A 10 -14.86 -20.57 13.08
CA PHE A 10 -16.05 -19.75 12.90
C PHE A 10 -15.66 -18.51 12.10
N GLY A 11 -16.60 -18.00 11.30
CA GLY A 11 -16.36 -16.87 10.42
C GLY A 11 -15.42 -17.23 9.26
N HIS A 12 -14.78 -16.24 8.72
CA HIS A 12 -13.85 -16.38 7.59
C HIS A 12 -12.68 -15.39 7.74
N ASP A 13 -11.58 -15.73 7.10
CA ASP A 13 -10.37 -14.90 6.99
C ASP A 13 -9.58 -15.40 5.77
N ASP A 14 -10.06 -15.01 4.58
CA ASP A 14 -9.60 -15.54 3.31
C ASP A 14 -8.80 -14.48 2.55
N SER A 15 -7.67 -14.90 2.00
CA SER A 15 -6.79 -14.02 1.23
C SER A 15 -6.50 -14.60 -0.15
N LYS A 16 -6.65 -13.77 -1.21
CA LYS A 16 -6.36 -14.14 -2.59
C LYS A 16 -5.46 -13.11 -3.25
N ARG A 17 -4.36 -13.56 -3.81
CA ARG A 17 -3.40 -12.70 -4.48
C ARG A 17 -3.07 -13.19 -5.89
N TYR A 18 -3.19 -12.30 -6.84
CA TYR A 18 -2.81 -12.50 -8.24
C TYR A 18 -1.65 -11.59 -8.57
N SER A 19 -0.59 -12.13 -9.16
CA SER A 19 0.56 -11.33 -9.58
C SER A 19 1.00 -11.71 -10.98
N LEU A 20 1.15 -10.72 -11.84
CA LEU A 20 1.70 -10.86 -13.18
C LEU A 20 2.89 -9.90 -13.30
N ARG A 21 3.99 -10.39 -13.87
CA ARG A 21 5.16 -9.57 -14.18
C ARG A 21 5.73 -9.94 -15.54
N VAL A 22 5.92 -8.95 -16.37
CA VAL A 22 6.56 -9.08 -17.67
C VAL A 22 7.80 -8.19 -17.68
N LYS A 23 8.93 -8.77 -18.01
CA LYS A 23 10.21 -8.06 -18.19
C LYS A 23 10.70 -8.29 -19.59
N ASN A 24 11.07 -7.22 -20.26
CA ASN A 24 11.69 -7.26 -21.58
C ASN A 24 12.94 -6.40 -21.59
N GLU A 25 13.93 -6.86 -22.34
CA GLU A 25 15.12 -6.12 -22.69
C GLU A 25 15.28 -6.20 -24.20
N VAL A 26 15.36 -5.06 -24.84
CA VAL A 26 15.40 -4.95 -26.31
C VAL A 26 16.57 -4.07 -26.71
N LYS A 27 17.48 -4.64 -27.48
CA LYS A 27 18.54 -3.89 -28.13
C LYS A 27 17.96 -3.17 -29.36
N VAL A 28 17.62 -1.89 -29.18
CA VAL A 28 16.97 -1.06 -30.21
C VAL A 28 18.00 -0.68 -31.30
N LEU A 29 19.21 -0.34 -30.87
CA LEU A 29 20.40 -0.11 -31.70
C LEU A 29 21.58 -0.83 -31.04
N GLU A 30 22.72 -0.92 -31.73
CA GLU A 30 23.90 -1.55 -31.15
C GLU A 30 24.38 -0.93 -29.84
N ASN A 31 24.14 0.36 -29.70
CA ASN A 31 24.51 1.17 -28.54
C ASN A 31 23.31 1.68 -27.73
N LEU A 32 22.07 1.21 -28.01
CA LEU A 32 20.84 1.65 -27.32
C LEU A 32 20.06 0.43 -26.83
N LEU A 33 19.91 0.33 -25.52
CA LEU A 33 19.19 -0.73 -24.83
C LEU A 33 17.93 -0.17 -24.16
N PHE A 34 16.80 -0.81 -24.42
CA PHE A 34 15.51 -0.50 -23.79
C PHE A 34 15.13 -1.61 -22.82
N HIS A 35 14.78 -1.22 -21.60
CA HIS A 35 14.27 -2.12 -20.57
C HIS A 35 12.82 -1.78 -20.27
N SER A 36 11.96 -2.78 -20.17
CA SER A 36 10.62 -2.63 -19.64
C SER A 36 10.32 -3.69 -18.58
N ASN A 37 9.72 -3.27 -17.49
CA ASN A 37 9.22 -4.15 -16.44
C ASN A 37 7.82 -3.69 -16.06
N ILE A 38 6.83 -4.46 -16.45
CA ILE A 38 5.41 -4.20 -16.19
C ILE A 38 4.95 -5.23 -15.17
N SER A 39 4.36 -4.77 -14.08
CA SER A 39 3.77 -5.67 -13.07
C SER A 39 2.37 -5.22 -12.67
N TYR A 40 1.54 -6.20 -12.44
CA TYR A 40 0.21 -6.07 -11.88
C TYR A 40 0.08 -7.02 -10.69
N THR A 41 -0.43 -6.52 -9.57
CA THR A 41 -0.78 -7.33 -8.42
C THR A 41 -2.15 -6.91 -7.93
N ALA A 42 -3.07 -7.86 -7.81
CA ALA A 42 -4.34 -7.70 -7.12
C ALA A 42 -4.33 -8.58 -5.85
N HIS A 43 -4.85 -8.05 -4.77
CA HIS A 43 -4.93 -8.72 -3.49
C HIS A 43 -6.27 -8.40 -2.83
N ASP A 44 -7.06 -9.43 -2.61
CA ASP A 44 -8.33 -9.38 -1.90
C ASP A 44 -8.15 -10.10 -0.57
N HIS A 45 -8.57 -9.46 0.53
CA HIS A 45 -8.58 -10.03 1.86
C HIS A 45 -9.98 -9.85 2.45
N ASP A 46 -10.67 -10.95 2.64
CA ASP A 46 -12.07 -11.04 3.09
C ASP A 46 -12.11 -11.70 4.48
N PHE A 47 -12.54 -10.96 5.49
CA PHE A 47 -12.50 -11.43 6.87
C PHE A 47 -13.61 -10.80 7.73
N SER A 48 -13.89 -11.44 8.87
CA SER A 48 -14.87 -10.88 9.83
C SER A 48 -14.40 -9.52 10.37
N SER A 49 -15.27 -8.50 10.25
CA SER A 49 -15.01 -7.15 10.80
C SER A 49 -14.91 -7.15 12.34
N ALA A 50 -15.46 -8.18 12.99
CA ALA A 50 -15.47 -8.34 14.44
C ALA A 50 -14.35 -9.22 15.00
N ILE A 51 -13.32 -9.59 14.21
CA ILE A 51 -12.23 -10.48 14.66
C ILE A 51 -11.53 -9.97 15.93
N GLY A 52 -11.27 -8.67 16.03
CA GLY A 52 -10.67 -8.06 17.22
C GLY A 52 -11.57 -8.17 18.46
N THR A 53 -12.87 -8.00 18.28
CA THR A 53 -13.88 -8.15 19.34
C THR A 53 -14.01 -9.60 19.77
N ALA A 54 -14.03 -10.53 18.82
CA ALA A 54 -14.08 -11.97 19.09
C ALA A 54 -12.88 -12.45 19.91
N LEU A 55 -11.67 -12.01 19.55
CA LEU A 55 -10.46 -12.31 20.32
C LEU A 55 -10.53 -11.73 21.75
N ALA A 56 -11.00 -10.48 21.90
CA ALA A 56 -11.16 -9.84 23.20
C ALA A 56 -12.16 -10.60 24.09
N TRP A 57 -13.25 -11.12 23.53
CA TRP A 57 -14.20 -11.96 24.27
C TRP A 57 -13.64 -13.34 24.57
N GLY A 58 -12.86 -13.96 23.66
CA GLY A 58 -12.18 -15.22 23.87
C GLY A 58 -11.25 -15.22 25.09
N TYR A 59 -10.54 -14.11 25.32
CA TYR A 59 -9.69 -13.94 26.52
C TYR A 59 -10.47 -13.73 27.83
N ARG A 60 -11.70 -13.24 27.74
CA ARG A 60 -12.51 -12.88 28.94
C ARG A 60 -13.44 -14.00 29.38
N GLN A 61 -13.76 -14.92 28.48
CA GLN A 61 -14.65 -16.04 28.82
C GLN A 61 -13.86 -17.18 29.48
N PRO A 62 -14.46 -17.84 30.51
CA PRO A 62 -13.85 -19.02 31.09
C PRO A 62 -13.94 -20.21 30.12
N PRO A 63 -12.96 -21.13 30.13
CA PRO A 63 -12.91 -22.27 29.19
C PRO A 63 -14.11 -23.22 29.25
N TRP A 64 -14.87 -23.20 30.34
CA TRP A 64 -16.06 -24.04 30.57
C TRP A 64 -17.37 -23.34 30.15
N ALA A 65 -17.32 -22.05 29.71
CA ALA A 65 -18.52 -21.40 29.21
C ALA A 65 -18.98 -22.03 27.88
N PRO A 66 -20.22 -22.50 27.77
CA PRO A 66 -20.73 -23.09 26.54
C PRO A 66 -20.88 -22.03 25.46
N LEU A 67 -20.70 -22.44 24.19
CA LEU A 67 -20.93 -21.54 23.04
C LEU A 67 -22.42 -21.36 22.73
N TYR A 68 -23.23 -22.40 23.02
CA TYR A 68 -24.65 -22.44 22.64
C TYR A 68 -25.52 -22.70 23.83
N THR A 69 -26.75 -22.18 23.79
CA THR A 69 -27.85 -22.56 24.68
C THR A 69 -28.32 -23.98 24.37
N PRO A 70 -29.15 -24.60 25.21
CA PRO A 70 -29.74 -25.92 24.91
C PRO A 70 -30.54 -25.96 23.60
N SER A 71 -31.11 -24.85 23.17
CA SER A 71 -31.83 -24.71 21.87
C SER A 71 -30.94 -24.46 20.66
N GLY A 72 -29.63 -24.27 20.86
CA GLY A 72 -28.68 -24.03 19.77
C GLY A 72 -28.45 -22.56 19.42
N LYS A 73 -28.94 -21.60 20.20
CA LYS A 73 -28.62 -20.17 20.02
C LYS A 73 -27.25 -19.84 20.63
N PHE A 74 -26.58 -18.82 20.13
CA PHE A 74 -25.33 -18.36 20.73
C PHE A 74 -25.55 -17.81 22.15
N TYR A 75 -24.89 -18.44 23.11
CA TYR A 75 -25.00 -18.09 24.52
C TYR A 75 -24.11 -16.93 24.93
N SER A 76 -24.66 -15.95 25.59
CA SER A 76 -23.93 -14.81 26.17
C SER A 76 -23.72 -15.04 27.67
N TRP A 77 -22.51 -15.51 28.05
CA TRP A 77 -22.17 -15.79 29.44
C TRP A 77 -22.06 -14.48 30.25
N GLN A 78 -22.94 -14.32 31.24
CA GLN A 78 -22.95 -13.16 32.14
C GLN A 78 -22.91 -11.78 31.42
N GLY A 79 -23.46 -11.66 30.22
CA GLY A 79 -23.42 -10.45 29.42
C GLY A 79 -22.15 -10.21 28.62
N TYR A 80 -21.19 -11.16 28.63
CA TYR A 80 -20.06 -11.12 27.72
C TYR A 80 -20.48 -11.56 26.31
N GLY A 81 -19.88 -10.95 25.29
CA GLY A 81 -20.10 -11.37 23.90
C GLY A 81 -19.59 -12.79 23.64
N ASN A 82 -20.26 -13.50 22.74
CA ASN A 82 -19.83 -14.83 22.33
C ASN A 82 -18.82 -14.72 21.18
N PRO A 83 -17.55 -15.21 21.32
CA PRO A 83 -16.55 -15.04 20.29
C PRO A 83 -16.88 -15.72 18.96
N ALA A 84 -17.59 -16.85 18.98
CA ALA A 84 -18.04 -17.51 17.76
C ALA A 84 -19.12 -16.70 17.04
N GLN A 85 -20.09 -16.15 17.79
CA GLN A 85 -21.13 -15.30 17.24
C GLN A 85 -20.55 -14.01 16.63
N GLU A 86 -19.57 -13.39 17.31
CA GLU A 86 -18.88 -12.21 16.78
C GLU A 86 -18.26 -12.48 15.38
N LEU A 87 -17.65 -13.65 15.21
CA LEU A 87 -17.02 -14.03 13.94
C LEU A 87 -18.04 -14.32 12.84
N GLU A 88 -19.22 -14.90 13.17
CA GLU A 88 -20.23 -15.29 12.18
C GLU A 88 -21.22 -14.16 11.87
N GLU A 89 -21.65 -13.39 12.89
CA GLU A 89 -22.73 -12.41 12.75
C GLU A 89 -22.25 -10.96 12.91
N GLY A 90 -20.99 -10.75 13.32
CA GLY A 90 -20.44 -9.42 13.63
C GLY A 90 -20.23 -8.51 12.42
N GLY A 91 -20.23 -9.10 11.22
CA GLY A 91 -20.08 -8.37 9.97
C GLY A 91 -18.83 -8.80 9.18
N ASN A 92 -18.62 -8.14 8.06
CA ASN A 92 -17.58 -8.47 7.11
C ASN A 92 -16.72 -7.28 6.71
N THR A 93 -15.45 -7.52 6.40
CA THR A 93 -14.52 -6.57 5.78
C THR A 93 -13.89 -7.21 4.56
N LEU A 94 -13.99 -6.54 3.42
CA LEU A 94 -13.26 -6.86 2.20
C LEU A 94 -12.30 -5.71 1.90
N TYR A 95 -11.00 -6.00 1.95
CA TYR A 95 -9.96 -5.12 1.42
C TYR A 95 -9.57 -5.60 0.02
N ALA A 96 -9.86 -4.78 -0.98
CA ALA A 96 -9.48 -5.04 -2.36
C ALA A 96 -8.42 -4.02 -2.81
N ASN A 97 -7.20 -4.51 -3.06
CA ASN A 97 -6.06 -3.70 -3.45
C ASN A 97 -5.55 -4.13 -4.82
N ALA A 98 -5.32 -3.17 -5.72
CA ALA A 98 -4.69 -3.41 -7.01
C ALA A 98 -3.53 -2.43 -7.24
N ILE A 99 -2.35 -2.97 -7.59
CA ILE A 99 -1.14 -2.20 -7.88
C ILE A 99 -0.69 -2.52 -9.29
N THR A 100 -0.58 -1.48 -10.12
CA THR A 100 0.03 -1.56 -11.46
C THR A 100 1.30 -0.73 -11.47
N THR A 101 2.41 -1.29 -11.93
CA THR A 101 3.68 -0.60 -12.06
C THR A 101 4.22 -0.76 -13.47
N PHE A 102 4.57 0.35 -14.11
CA PHE A 102 5.32 0.42 -15.34
C PHE A 102 6.69 1.02 -15.01
N ASN A 103 7.74 0.31 -15.36
CA ASN A 103 9.10 0.78 -15.23
C ASN A 103 9.78 0.64 -16.60
N PHE A 104 10.12 1.76 -17.21
CA PHE A 104 10.81 1.85 -18.48
C PHE A 104 12.17 2.49 -18.26
N ALA A 105 13.20 1.94 -18.88
CA ALA A 105 14.53 2.52 -18.88
C ALA A 105 15.17 2.44 -20.26
N LEU A 106 16.00 3.43 -20.55
CA LEU A 106 16.83 3.53 -21.75
C LEU A 106 18.28 3.72 -21.33
N ASP A 107 19.17 2.91 -21.85
CA ASP A 107 20.61 3.05 -21.72
C ASP A 107 21.23 3.28 -23.09
N TRP A 108 21.80 4.46 -23.30
CA TRP A 108 22.39 4.86 -24.56
C TRP A 108 23.87 5.16 -24.41
N ASN A 109 24.70 4.31 -24.96
CA ASN A 109 26.13 4.52 -25.08
C ASN A 109 26.43 5.38 -26.32
N ILE A 110 26.43 6.72 -26.16
CA ILE A 110 26.65 7.67 -27.25
C ILE A 110 28.08 7.57 -27.77
N LEU A 111 29.04 7.43 -26.85
CA LEU A 111 30.46 7.20 -27.09
C LEU A 111 30.93 6.05 -26.19
N PRO A 112 32.10 5.45 -26.46
CA PRO A 112 32.65 4.44 -25.56
C PRO A 112 32.80 4.90 -24.10
N GLU A 113 33.06 6.19 -23.92
CA GLU A 113 33.24 6.82 -22.61
C GLU A 113 31.98 7.53 -22.05
N LEU A 114 30.94 7.72 -22.88
CA LEU A 114 29.75 8.51 -22.50
C LEU A 114 28.48 7.69 -22.63
N LYS A 115 27.83 7.45 -21.50
CA LYS A 115 26.51 6.82 -21.38
C LYS A 115 25.48 7.83 -20.92
N ILE A 116 24.30 7.83 -21.53
CA ILE A 116 23.11 8.53 -21.02
C ILE A 116 22.07 7.48 -20.64
N SER A 117 21.52 7.59 -19.44
CA SER A 117 20.45 6.72 -18.95
C SER A 117 19.23 7.53 -18.59
N GLY A 118 18.06 7.02 -18.98
CA GLY A 118 16.77 7.58 -18.62
C GLY A 118 15.86 6.51 -18.03
N GLN A 119 15.09 6.84 -17.00
CA GLN A 119 14.13 5.94 -16.37
C GLN A 119 12.81 6.65 -16.09
N ALA A 120 11.70 5.96 -16.33
CA ALA A 120 10.36 6.38 -15.95
C ALA A 120 9.67 5.26 -15.17
N ILE A 121 9.24 5.56 -13.94
CA ILE A 121 8.45 4.65 -13.09
C ILE A 121 7.07 5.28 -12.90
N LEU A 122 6.02 4.56 -13.32
CA LEU A 122 4.64 4.94 -13.12
C LEU A 122 3.96 3.84 -12.31
N ARG A 123 3.52 4.15 -11.10
CA ARG A 123 2.81 3.21 -10.22
C ARG A 123 1.44 3.76 -9.88
N ARG A 124 0.44 2.97 -10.12
CA ARG A 124 -0.94 3.23 -9.69
C ARG A 124 -1.35 2.18 -8.68
N GLN A 125 -1.86 2.63 -7.55
CA GLN A 125 -2.51 1.77 -6.55
C GLN A 125 -3.95 2.22 -6.39
N VAL A 126 -4.85 1.27 -6.31
CA VAL A 126 -6.28 1.48 -6.06
C VAL A 126 -6.68 0.55 -4.93
N ASN A 127 -7.37 1.09 -3.93
CA ASN A 127 -8.02 0.31 -2.88
C ASN A 127 -9.53 0.57 -2.98
N ASP A 128 -10.32 -0.48 -2.86
CA ASP A 128 -11.77 -0.43 -2.77
C ASP A 128 -12.18 -1.31 -1.59
N ASP A 129 -12.31 -0.68 -0.43
CA ASP A 129 -12.50 -1.35 0.84
C ASP A 129 -13.96 -1.24 1.26
N THR A 130 -14.57 -2.35 1.63
CA THR A 130 -15.92 -2.39 2.19
C THR A 130 -15.88 -3.02 3.57
N THR A 131 -16.59 -2.42 4.51
CA THR A 131 -16.72 -2.95 5.87
C THR A 131 -18.16 -2.78 6.34
N ASN A 132 -18.70 -3.79 6.99
CA ASN A 132 -20.00 -3.70 7.64
C ASN A 132 -19.95 -4.27 9.05
N GLY A 133 -20.87 -3.82 9.89
CA GLY A 133 -21.11 -4.31 11.24
C GLY A 133 -22.53 -4.82 11.37
N GLY A 134 -22.69 -6.10 11.71
CA GLY A 134 -23.97 -6.74 11.93
C GLY A 134 -24.59 -6.36 13.26
N LYS A 135 -25.92 -6.39 13.32
CA LYS A 135 -26.68 -6.28 14.56
C LYS A 135 -27.37 -7.62 14.84
N TYR A 136 -26.99 -8.26 15.92
CA TYR A 136 -27.51 -9.58 16.30
C TYR A 136 -27.90 -9.63 17.78
N ALA A 137 -28.81 -10.58 18.10
CA ALA A 137 -29.29 -10.81 19.44
C ALA A 137 -28.32 -11.73 20.20
N GLN A 138 -28.07 -11.44 21.46
CA GLN A 138 -27.34 -12.27 22.42
C GLN A 138 -28.33 -12.90 23.41
N TRP A 139 -28.15 -14.19 23.72
CA TRP A 139 -29.16 -14.98 24.43
C TRP A 139 -28.66 -15.46 25.79
N ASN A 140 -29.54 -15.49 26.78
CA ASN A 140 -29.32 -16.13 28.06
C ASN A 140 -29.47 -17.65 27.94
N TRP A 141 -29.06 -18.38 28.97
CA TRP A 141 -29.14 -19.86 29.00
C TRP A 141 -30.59 -20.40 28.87
N ASP A 142 -31.56 -19.68 29.34
CA ASP A 142 -33.01 -19.98 29.27
C ASP A 142 -33.65 -19.53 27.93
N ASP A 143 -32.84 -19.17 26.93
CA ASP A 143 -33.28 -18.67 25.64
C ASP A 143 -34.02 -17.30 25.68
N SER A 144 -34.04 -16.63 26.81
CA SER A 144 -34.50 -15.24 26.86
C SER A 144 -33.48 -14.29 26.21
N LEU A 145 -33.96 -13.21 25.60
CA LEU A 145 -33.10 -12.18 25.02
C LEU A 145 -32.29 -11.52 26.15
N ASN A 146 -30.96 -11.56 26.05
CA ASN A 146 -30.09 -10.78 26.93
C ASN A 146 -30.00 -9.33 26.44
N ARG A 147 -29.45 -9.13 25.25
CA ARG A 147 -29.31 -7.83 24.62
C ARG A 147 -29.00 -7.98 23.12
N TYR A 148 -28.93 -6.87 22.41
CA TYR A 148 -28.25 -6.79 21.11
C TYR A 148 -26.79 -6.38 21.29
N ASN A 149 -25.90 -6.86 20.42
CA ASN A 149 -24.49 -6.47 20.41
C ASN A 149 -24.28 -4.97 20.19
N THR A 150 -25.12 -4.35 19.40
CA THR A 150 -25.11 -2.93 19.06
C THR A 150 -26.54 -2.39 18.90
N THR A 151 -26.71 -1.09 18.94
CA THR A 151 -27.99 -0.42 18.68
C THR A 151 -28.33 -0.38 17.19
N GLU A 152 -27.31 -0.30 16.33
CA GLU A 152 -27.44 -0.07 14.88
C GLU A 152 -26.45 -0.92 14.10
N ASN A 153 -26.93 -1.52 13.01
CA ASN A 153 -26.03 -2.05 11.98
C ASN A 153 -25.52 -0.90 11.09
N TRP A 154 -24.38 -1.12 10.43
CA TRP A 154 -23.76 -0.09 9.62
C TRP A 154 -22.94 -0.72 8.48
N ALA A 155 -22.72 0.08 7.43
CA ALA A 155 -21.77 -0.25 6.36
C ALA A 155 -20.99 0.97 5.93
N SER A 156 -19.74 0.75 5.58
CA SER A 156 -18.83 1.76 5.03
C SER A 156 -18.17 1.23 3.77
N ARG A 157 -17.97 2.12 2.79
CA ARG A 157 -17.11 1.86 1.63
C ARG A 157 -16.12 2.99 1.50
N ALA A 158 -14.85 2.63 1.38
CA ALA A 158 -13.76 3.55 1.16
C ALA A 158 -13.05 3.22 -0.16
N PHE A 159 -12.90 4.23 -0.99
CA PHE A 159 -12.15 4.12 -2.23
C PHE A 159 -10.96 5.07 -2.18
N SER A 160 -9.76 4.56 -2.50
CA SER A 160 -8.60 5.41 -2.61
C SER A 160 -7.79 5.09 -3.87
N LYS A 161 -7.15 6.12 -4.38
CA LYS A 161 -6.31 6.06 -5.56
C LYS A 161 -5.01 6.80 -5.28
N GLN A 162 -3.90 6.13 -5.55
CA GLN A 162 -2.57 6.69 -5.41
C GLN A 162 -1.85 6.62 -6.74
N TRP A 163 -1.14 7.70 -7.08
CA TRP A 163 -0.20 7.73 -8.18
C TRP A 163 1.19 8.08 -7.66
N TYR A 164 2.15 7.31 -8.10
CA TYR A 164 3.56 7.61 -7.94
C TYR A 164 4.17 7.68 -9.34
N ARG A 165 4.86 8.79 -9.64
CA ARG A 165 5.57 9.02 -10.89
C ARG A 165 7.00 9.43 -10.55
N ASN A 166 7.96 8.76 -11.18
CA ASN A 166 9.37 9.09 -11.03
C ASN A 166 10.00 9.10 -12.40
N TYR A 167 10.65 10.20 -12.73
CA TYR A 167 11.43 10.38 -13.94
C TYR A 167 12.85 10.72 -13.54
N ASN A 168 13.81 9.96 -14.06
CA ASN A 168 15.21 10.15 -13.77
C ASN A 168 16.01 10.12 -15.07
N VAL A 169 16.94 11.05 -15.24
CA VAL A 169 17.88 11.08 -16.35
C VAL A 169 19.24 11.45 -15.83
N TYR A 170 20.26 10.72 -16.28
CA TYR A 170 21.65 11.04 -15.95
C TYR A 170 22.58 10.70 -17.10
N ALA A 171 23.70 11.43 -17.14
CA ALA A 171 24.83 11.15 -18.01
C ALA A 171 26.02 10.70 -17.16
N GLU A 172 26.74 9.70 -17.63
CA GLU A 172 27.95 9.18 -17.02
C GLU A 172 29.09 9.20 -18.05
N TYR A 173 30.16 9.88 -17.69
CA TYR A 173 31.41 9.91 -18.45
C TYR A 173 32.49 9.14 -17.67
N HIS A 174 33.15 8.18 -18.34
CA HIS A 174 34.21 7.38 -17.76
C HIS A 174 35.38 7.33 -18.72
N LYS A 175 36.57 7.73 -18.27
CA LYS A 175 37.77 7.67 -19.06
C LYS A 175 39.02 7.41 -18.23
N LEU A 176 39.84 6.48 -18.74
CA LEU A 176 41.19 6.21 -18.25
C LEU A 176 42.19 7.02 -19.10
N PHE A 177 42.93 7.94 -18.46
CA PHE A 177 43.97 8.73 -19.10
C PHE A 177 45.35 8.22 -18.70
N ALA A 178 46.25 8.11 -19.65
CA ALA A 178 47.67 7.74 -19.44
C ALA A 178 47.82 6.50 -18.52
N GLU A 179 46.88 5.54 -18.60
CA GLU A 179 46.88 4.26 -17.86
C GLU A 179 46.91 4.39 -16.33
N LYS A 180 46.81 5.62 -15.77
CA LYS A 180 46.94 5.92 -14.33
C LYS A 180 45.84 6.77 -13.76
N HIS A 181 45.10 7.51 -14.60
CA HIS A 181 44.11 8.48 -14.17
C HIS A 181 42.73 7.98 -14.58
N ASP A 182 42.02 7.32 -13.68
CA ASP A 182 40.63 6.87 -13.89
C ASP A 182 39.67 7.97 -13.39
N LEU A 183 38.94 8.57 -14.33
CA LEU A 183 37.99 9.64 -14.06
C LEU A 183 36.59 9.17 -14.42
N LYS A 184 35.67 9.23 -13.41
CA LYS A 184 34.22 9.04 -13.58
C LYS A 184 33.48 10.27 -13.13
N VAL A 185 32.65 10.78 -14.02
CA VAL A 185 31.78 11.94 -13.75
C VAL A 185 30.36 11.56 -14.08
N MET A 186 29.44 11.78 -13.14
CA MET A 186 28.01 11.58 -13.34
C MET A 186 27.26 12.87 -12.98
N ALA A 187 26.28 13.25 -13.81
CA ALA A 187 25.35 14.32 -13.51
C ALA A 187 23.94 13.90 -13.94
N GLY A 188 22.95 14.25 -13.14
CA GLY A 188 21.56 13.84 -13.42
C GLY A 188 20.53 14.73 -12.77
N ALA A 189 19.28 14.52 -13.19
CA ALA A 189 18.11 15.17 -12.66
C ALA A 189 16.99 14.16 -12.44
N GLN A 190 16.23 14.37 -11.38
CA GLN A 190 15.10 13.53 -10.99
C GLN A 190 13.88 14.39 -10.71
N HIS A 191 12.72 13.90 -11.13
CA HIS A 191 11.42 14.46 -10.77
C HIS A 191 10.55 13.32 -10.22
N GLU A 192 10.04 13.52 -9.01
CA GLU A 192 9.18 12.59 -8.32
C GLU A 192 7.88 13.29 -7.93
N GLU A 193 6.76 12.63 -8.17
CA GLU A 193 5.43 13.10 -7.82
C GLU A 193 4.64 11.96 -7.18
N PHE A 194 4.04 12.25 -6.06
CA PHE A 194 3.08 11.40 -5.39
C PHE A 194 1.75 12.14 -5.27
N SER A 195 0.64 11.48 -5.59
CA SER A 195 -0.70 12.00 -5.36
C SER A 195 -1.59 10.93 -4.76
N TYR A 196 -2.45 11.36 -3.85
CA TYR A 196 -3.41 10.54 -3.13
C TYR A 196 -4.78 11.20 -3.18
N ASP A 197 -5.80 10.40 -3.48
CA ASP A 197 -7.18 10.82 -3.53
C ASP A 197 -8.03 9.72 -2.86
N THR A 198 -8.87 10.11 -1.90
CA THR A 198 -9.74 9.17 -1.19
C THR A 198 -11.13 9.74 -1.01
N PHE A 199 -12.09 8.85 -1.04
CA PHE A 199 -13.49 9.09 -0.74
C PHE A 199 -14.01 7.94 0.11
N SER A 200 -14.85 8.25 1.10
CA SER A 200 -15.55 7.24 1.89
C SER A 200 -17.00 7.64 2.13
N ALA A 201 -17.85 6.65 2.27
CA ALA A 201 -19.24 6.82 2.65
C ALA A 201 -19.64 5.75 3.66
N THR A 202 -20.41 6.14 4.68
CA THR A 202 -20.95 5.26 5.71
C THR A 202 -22.44 5.50 5.85
N ARG A 203 -23.21 4.43 6.00
CA ARG A 203 -24.62 4.48 6.37
C ARG A 203 -24.93 3.49 7.48
N LYS A 204 -26.00 3.75 8.21
CA LYS A 204 -26.49 2.94 9.32
C LYS A 204 -27.94 2.54 9.09
N ASN A 205 -28.46 1.71 10.00
CA ASN A 205 -29.88 1.33 10.06
C ASN A 205 -30.41 0.68 8.79
N PHE A 206 -29.73 -0.39 8.36
CA PHE A 206 -30.20 -1.25 7.29
C PHE A 206 -31.34 -2.15 7.79
N THR A 207 -32.38 -2.30 6.98
CA THR A 207 -33.54 -3.14 7.30
C THR A 207 -33.34 -4.62 6.97
N SER A 208 -32.25 -4.97 6.30
CA SER A 208 -31.86 -6.34 5.93
C SER A 208 -30.34 -6.48 5.98
N ASP A 209 -29.84 -7.70 5.89
CA ASP A 209 -28.41 -8.00 5.82
C ASP A 209 -27.78 -7.67 4.46
N ASN A 210 -28.50 -7.00 3.58
CA ASN A 210 -27.95 -6.41 2.37
C ASN A 210 -27.34 -5.03 2.69
N PHE A 211 -26.03 -4.99 2.86
CA PHE A 211 -25.27 -3.79 3.22
C PHE A 211 -24.90 -2.91 2.00
N ASN A 212 -25.71 -2.92 0.94
CA ASN A 212 -25.56 -1.91 -0.10
C ASN A 212 -25.89 -0.53 0.48
N LEU A 213 -24.95 0.43 0.38
CA LEU A 213 -25.06 1.76 0.99
C LEU A 213 -26.35 2.49 0.59
N ALA A 214 -26.88 2.25 -0.61
CA ALA A 214 -28.12 2.87 -1.06
C ALA A 214 -29.37 2.48 -0.22
N LEU A 215 -29.30 1.32 0.47
CA LEU A 215 -30.40 0.77 1.27
C LEU A 215 -30.36 1.21 2.76
N GLY A 216 -29.26 1.81 3.20
CA GLY A 216 -29.16 2.36 4.56
C GLY A 216 -29.98 3.64 4.73
N SER A 217 -30.23 4.00 6.00
CA SER A 217 -30.97 5.22 6.37
C SER A 217 -30.34 6.47 5.74
N SER A 218 -31.17 7.31 5.12
CA SER A 218 -30.70 8.59 4.57
C SER A 218 -30.45 9.65 5.66
N LYS A 219 -30.91 9.41 6.90
CA LYS A 219 -30.67 10.31 8.03
C LYS A 219 -29.32 10.13 8.68
N ASP A 220 -28.78 8.91 8.61
CA ASP A 220 -27.55 8.50 9.28
C ASP A 220 -26.47 8.20 8.23
N GLN A 221 -26.02 9.24 7.52
CA GLN A 221 -25.02 9.14 6.50
C GLN A 221 -23.81 10.03 6.80
N GLU A 222 -22.64 9.46 6.59
CA GLU A 222 -21.37 10.17 6.73
C GLU A 222 -20.59 10.03 5.42
N THR A 223 -19.89 11.07 5.03
CA THR A 223 -18.98 11.04 3.88
C THR A 223 -17.66 11.69 4.25
N GLY A 224 -16.57 11.16 3.73
CA GLY A 224 -15.24 11.71 3.88
C GLY A 224 -14.53 11.78 2.54
N ALA A 225 -13.72 12.82 2.35
CA ALA A 225 -12.84 12.93 1.20
C ALA A 225 -11.55 13.65 1.58
N ALA A 226 -10.44 13.24 0.99
CA ALA A 226 -9.18 13.94 1.12
C ALA A 226 -8.37 13.77 -0.17
N THR A 227 -7.69 14.85 -0.55
CA THR A 227 -6.78 14.84 -1.70
C THR A 227 -5.52 15.58 -1.32
N TRP A 228 -4.36 14.99 -1.62
CA TRP A 228 -3.09 15.66 -1.44
C TRP A 228 -2.07 15.19 -2.48
N ALA A 229 -1.10 16.04 -2.76
CA ALA A 229 0.00 15.73 -3.67
C ALA A 229 1.30 16.34 -3.15
N GLU A 230 2.38 15.67 -3.46
CA GLU A 230 3.73 16.16 -3.18
C GLU A 230 4.65 15.94 -4.37
N THR A 231 5.65 16.81 -4.48
CA THR A 231 6.63 16.77 -5.55
C THR A 231 8.02 16.93 -4.97
N LEU A 232 8.95 16.11 -5.45
CA LEU A 232 10.39 16.25 -5.21
C LEU A 232 11.09 16.43 -6.55
N ARG A 233 11.96 17.44 -6.64
CA ARG A 233 12.84 17.67 -7.78
C ARG A 233 14.27 17.72 -7.30
N SER A 234 15.15 17.08 -8.05
CA SER A 234 16.54 16.94 -7.66
C SER A 234 17.46 17.13 -8.85
N VAL A 235 18.59 17.78 -8.59
CA VAL A 235 19.76 17.74 -9.48
C VAL A 235 20.90 17.16 -8.67
N TYR A 236 21.66 16.24 -9.24
CA TYR A 236 22.72 15.55 -8.51
C TYR A 236 23.92 15.28 -9.40
N GLY A 237 25.07 15.12 -8.76
CA GLY A 237 26.31 14.79 -9.46
C GLY A 237 27.30 14.05 -8.58
N ARG A 238 28.20 13.33 -9.23
CA ARG A 238 29.28 12.57 -8.61
C ARG A 238 30.53 12.68 -9.45
N LEU A 239 31.63 12.94 -8.80
CA LEU A 239 32.97 12.89 -9.34
C LEU A 239 33.74 11.81 -8.58
N SER A 240 34.29 10.83 -9.28
CA SER A 240 35.21 9.84 -8.72
C SER A 240 36.49 9.86 -9.52
N TYR A 241 37.60 9.97 -8.83
CA TYR A 241 38.94 10.00 -9.45
C TYR A 241 39.85 9.02 -8.71
N VAL A 242 40.48 8.15 -9.49
CA VAL A 242 41.48 7.19 -8.99
C VAL A 242 42.82 7.44 -9.70
N TYR A 243 43.86 7.58 -8.90
CA TYR A 243 45.23 7.72 -9.41
C TYR A 243 46.05 6.48 -9.12
N ASN A 244 46.58 5.85 -10.19
CA ASN A 244 47.46 4.71 -10.16
C ASN A 244 46.93 3.55 -9.28
N ASP A 245 45.60 3.31 -9.30
CA ASP A 245 44.89 2.30 -8.49
C ASP A 245 45.16 2.38 -6.98
N ARG A 246 45.67 3.52 -6.49
CA ARG A 246 46.11 3.70 -5.12
C ARG A 246 45.42 4.84 -4.38
N TYR A 247 45.25 5.96 -5.03
CA TYR A 247 44.65 7.13 -4.40
C TYR A 247 43.25 7.37 -4.98
N ILE A 248 42.26 7.38 -4.13
CA ILE A 248 40.86 7.50 -4.51
C ILE A 248 40.28 8.76 -3.90
N VAL A 249 39.64 9.60 -4.69
CA VAL A 249 38.89 10.78 -4.23
C VAL A 249 37.49 10.69 -4.85
N GLU A 250 36.47 10.85 -4.02
CA GLU A 250 35.08 10.94 -4.45
C GLU A 250 34.40 12.19 -3.87
N ILE A 251 33.66 12.88 -4.70
CA ILE A 251 32.81 14.02 -4.34
C ILE A 251 31.44 13.76 -4.91
N ASN A 252 30.41 13.87 -4.09
CA ASN A 252 29.03 13.83 -4.53
C ASN A 252 28.24 15.00 -3.98
N GLY A 253 27.23 15.42 -4.72
CA GLY A 253 26.34 16.49 -4.34
C GLY A 253 24.96 16.25 -4.88
N ARG A 254 23.94 16.64 -4.10
CA ARG A 254 22.53 16.60 -4.47
C ARG A 254 21.83 17.86 -3.99
N TYR A 255 21.10 18.49 -4.87
CA TYR A 255 20.29 19.67 -4.59
C TYR A 255 18.83 19.30 -4.77
N ASP A 256 18.11 19.18 -3.66
CA ASP A 256 16.74 18.68 -3.59
C ASP A 256 15.75 19.78 -3.24
N GLY A 257 14.66 19.84 -4.00
CA GLY A 257 13.54 20.75 -3.76
C GLY A 257 12.25 19.98 -3.56
N THR A 258 11.56 20.19 -2.43
CA THR A 258 10.29 19.53 -2.09
C THR A 258 9.16 20.52 -1.92
N SER A 259 7.95 20.10 -2.36
CA SER A 259 6.73 20.90 -2.18
C SER A 259 6.21 20.92 -0.73
N ARG A 260 6.77 20.09 0.17
CA ARG A 260 6.36 20.01 1.59
C ARG A 260 6.71 21.27 2.39
N PHE A 261 7.71 22.03 1.93
CA PHE A 261 8.13 23.24 2.61
C PHE A 261 7.56 24.51 1.95
N ALA A 262 7.47 25.58 2.73
CA ALA A 262 7.00 26.87 2.26
C ALA A 262 7.87 27.43 1.11
N PRO A 263 7.32 28.26 0.22
CA PRO A 263 8.11 28.98 -0.77
C PRO A 263 9.32 29.68 -0.15
N GLY A 264 10.48 29.60 -0.79
CA GLY A 264 11.76 30.13 -0.28
C GLY A 264 12.55 29.17 0.61
N HIS A 265 11.96 28.11 1.12
CA HIS A 265 12.63 27.10 2.00
C HIS A 265 12.56 25.68 1.43
N ARG A 266 12.24 25.52 0.14
CA ARG A 266 12.00 24.23 -0.50
C ARG A 266 13.25 23.48 -0.89
N TRP A 267 14.39 24.17 -0.99
CA TRP A 267 15.60 23.62 -1.57
C TRP A 267 16.69 23.44 -0.52
N GLY A 268 17.37 22.29 -0.56
CA GLY A 268 18.51 21.96 0.29
C GLY A 268 19.64 21.33 -0.51
N LEU A 269 20.88 21.65 -0.15
CA LEU A 269 22.10 21.06 -0.73
C LEU A 269 22.66 20.03 0.23
N PHE A 270 22.95 18.85 -0.30
CA PHE A 270 23.57 17.73 0.42
C PHE A 270 24.87 17.36 -0.31
N THR A 271 25.98 17.34 0.41
CA THR A 271 27.30 17.02 -0.14
C THR A 271 27.98 15.92 0.65
N GLY A 272 28.76 15.09 -0.04
CA GLY A 272 29.59 14.07 0.56
C GLY A 272 30.97 14.03 -0.10
N TYR A 273 31.98 13.70 0.70
CA TYR A 273 33.37 13.64 0.30
C TYR A 273 34.03 12.39 0.89
N SER A 274 34.86 11.72 0.11
CA SER A 274 35.68 10.62 0.61
C SER A 274 37.06 10.63 -0.05
N ALA A 275 38.07 10.15 0.67
CA ALA A 275 39.41 9.93 0.14
C ALA A 275 40.00 8.66 0.75
N ALA A 276 40.76 7.91 -0.01
CA ALA A 276 41.45 6.68 0.40
C ALA A 276 42.81 6.51 -0.32
#